data_305f585bc6159ad3d1f717251c411f87
#
_entry.id   305f585bc6159ad3d1f717251c411f87
#
_cell.length_a   1.000
_cell.length_b   1.000
_cell.length_c   1.000
_cell.angle_alpha   90.00
_cell.angle_beta   90.00
_cell.angle_gamma   90.00
#
_symmetry.space_group_name_H-M   'P 1'
#
loop_
_entity.id
_entity.type
_entity.pdbx_description
1 polymer ?
#
loop_
_entity_poly.entity_id
_entity_poly.type
_entity_poly.pdbx_seq_one_letter_code
_entity_poly.pdbx_strand_id
1 'polypeptide(L)'
;MWTQLAHIILKFRLPLLIILVILTAFFGYQARKVEWSFDLAKTVPDTDPDMVYFQEFKKLFGEDGNMLAIGVKDSAIYKVENFQKFRYLADELARINNITNVLSLPSLQHLVKNDEKKRLEMKPFFTSIPDTQPALDSMLREANQIKVYSGQLINPDNGATLIMVSINKEILSTKNRDGVVGDVLMVAQLFEEETGIKLHYAGLPYIRFINTSKVKAELQLFLVLSIIVTGIILFFFFRSL
;
A
#
# COMPACT_ATOMS: atom_id res chain seq x y z
N MET A 1 32.19 -47.85 2.28
CA MET A 1 31.98 -46.39 2.32
C MET A 1 30.96 -45.97 3.39
N TRP A 2 29.76 -46.48 3.39
CA TRP A 2 28.72 -46.14 4.38
C TRP A 2 29.05 -46.54 5.82
N THR A 3 29.64 -47.71 6.03
CA THR A 3 30.08 -48.23 7.34
C THR A 3 31.19 -47.37 7.98
N GLN A 4 32.12 -46.84 7.18
CA GLN A 4 33.16 -45.96 7.65
C GLN A 4 32.60 -44.59 8.06
N LEU A 5 31.67 -44.08 7.26
CA LEU A 5 30.98 -42.83 7.57
C LEU A 5 30.18 -42.92 8.88
N ALA A 6 29.41 -44.03 9.04
CA ALA A 6 28.67 -44.31 10.26
C ALA A 6 29.61 -44.39 11.50
N HIS A 7 30.74 -45.04 11.37
CA HIS A 7 31.70 -45.14 12.46
C HIS A 7 32.31 -43.78 12.87
N ILE A 8 32.61 -42.93 11.90
CA ILE A 8 33.10 -41.54 12.16
C ILE A 8 32.02 -40.72 12.88
N ILE A 9 30.77 -40.78 12.40
CA ILE A 9 29.65 -40.05 13.01
C ILE A 9 29.40 -40.52 14.45
N LEU A 10 29.40 -41.83 14.69
CA LEU A 10 29.22 -42.37 16.04
C LEU A 10 30.41 -42.07 16.98
N LYS A 11 31.62 -42.11 16.47
CA LYS A 11 32.82 -41.80 17.24
C LYS A 11 32.90 -40.29 17.63
N PHE A 12 32.49 -39.40 16.76
CA PHE A 12 32.52 -37.92 16.96
C PHE A 12 31.17 -37.32 17.21
N ARG A 13 30.18 -38.12 17.75
CA ARG A 13 28.80 -37.67 17.96
C ARG A 13 28.68 -36.38 18.79
N LEU A 14 29.46 -36.27 19.90
CA LEU A 14 29.42 -35.12 20.78
C LEU A 14 29.96 -33.84 20.09
N PRO A 15 31.18 -33.81 19.53
CA PRO A 15 31.66 -32.62 18.84
C PRO A 15 30.80 -32.24 17.61
N LEU A 16 30.28 -33.20 16.86
CA LEU A 16 29.36 -32.94 15.76
C LEU A 16 28.03 -32.28 16.22
N LEU A 17 27.50 -32.74 17.36
CA LEU A 17 26.29 -32.17 17.93
C LEU A 17 26.53 -30.74 18.43
N ILE A 18 27.69 -30.49 19.08
CA ILE A 18 28.07 -29.14 19.51
C ILE A 18 28.24 -28.20 18.32
N ILE A 19 28.89 -28.64 17.25
CA ILE A 19 29.03 -27.87 16.00
C ILE A 19 27.64 -27.55 15.41
N LEU A 20 26.74 -28.52 15.35
CA LEU A 20 25.38 -28.33 14.85
C LEU A 20 24.62 -27.30 15.67
N VAL A 21 24.69 -27.39 17.01
CA VAL A 21 24.02 -26.41 17.89
C VAL A 21 24.59 -25.01 17.70
N ILE A 22 25.92 -24.88 17.60
CA ILE A 22 26.57 -23.59 17.37
C ILE A 22 26.13 -23.01 16.02
N LEU A 23 26.14 -23.81 14.95
CA LEU A 23 25.69 -23.38 13.63
C LEU A 23 24.20 -22.95 13.64
N THR A 24 23.35 -23.75 14.29
CA THR A 24 21.93 -23.44 14.41
C THR A 24 21.70 -22.13 15.17
N ALA A 25 22.40 -21.94 16.28
CA ALA A 25 22.35 -20.71 17.07
C ALA A 25 22.87 -19.50 16.27
N PHE A 26 23.96 -19.68 15.52
CA PHE A 26 24.51 -18.64 14.66
C PHE A 26 23.53 -18.24 13.55
N PHE A 27 22.99 -19.20 12.81
CA PHE A 27 22.00 -18.91 11.77
C PHE A 27 20.69 -18.38 12.35
N GLY A 28 20.24 -18.84 13.51
CA GLY A 28 19.09 -18.30 14.22
C GLY A 28 19.28 -16.83 14.62
N TYR A 29 20.50 -16.46 15.05
CA TYR A 29 20.86 -15.07 15.32
C TYR A 29 20.86 -14.22 14.04
N GLN A 30 21.44 -14.73 12.95
CA GLN A 30 21.47 -14.03 11.66
C GLN A 30 20.08 -13.91 11.03
N ALA A 31 19.19 -14.87 11.25
CA ALA A 31 17.80 -14.82 10.76
C ALA A 31 17.04 -13.59 11.28
N ARG A 32 17.38 -13.06 12.47
CA ARG A 32 16.79 -11.82 12.98
C ARG A 32 17.19 -10.58 12.19
N LYS A 33 18.30 -10.64 11.45
CA LYS A 33 18.82 -9.53 10.63
C LYS A 33 18.32 -9.60 9.18
N VAL A 34 17.62 -10.67 8.82
CA VAL A 34 17.06 -10.82 7.47
C VAL A 34 15.97 -9.77 7.28
N GLU A 35 16.23 -8.85 6.39
CA GLU A 35 15.29 -7.83 5.97
C GLU A 35 14.58 -8.28 4.72
N TRP A 36 13.28 -8.08 4.71
CA TRP A 36 12.48 -8.31 3.53
C TRP A 36 12.74 -7.17 2.55
N SER A 37 13.38 -7.46 1.41
CA SER A 37 13.42 -6.54 0.28
C SER A 37 12.17 -6.77 -0.57
N PHE A 38 11.37 -5.73 -0.72
CA PHE A 38 10.14 -5.75 -1.52
C PHE A 38 10.30 -4.94 -2.81
N ASP A 39 11.54 -4.70 -3.20
CA ASP A 39 11.76 -4.25 -4.57
C ASP A 39 11.20 -5.31 -5.50
N LEU A 40 10.34 -4.88 -6.40
CA LEU A 40 9.98 -5.72 -7.55
C LEU A 40 11.28 -6.22 -8.12
N ALA A 41 11.48 -7.54 -8.06
CA ALA A 41 12.71 -8.14 -8.54
C ALA A 41 13.05 -7.48 -9.87
N LYS A 42 14.23 -6.84 -9.95
CA LYS A 42 14.72 -6.27 -11.19
C LYS A 42 14.95 -7.44 -12.13
N THR A 43 13.90 -7.82 -12.85
CA THR A 43 13.92 -8.92 -13.81
C THR A 43 14.74 -8.56 -15.05
N VAL A 44 14.92 -7.25 -15.27
CA VAL A 44 15.69 -6.71 -16.38
C VAL A 44 16.95 -6.03 -15.82
N PRO A 45 18.15 -6.35 -16.32
CA PRO A 45 19.40 -5.70 -15.92
C PRO A 45 19.35 -4.19 -16.18
N ASP A 46 19.99 -3.40 -15.30
CA ASP A 46 20.09 -1.94 -15.48
C ASP A 46 20.84 -1.51 -16.75
N THR A 47 21.60 -2.43 -17.35
CA THR A 47 22.36 -2.23 -18.61
C THR A 47 21.53 -2.52 -19.86
N ASP A 48 20.32 -3.06 -19.72
CA ASP A 48 19.44 -3.32 -20.84
C ASP A 48 18.97 -2.01 -21.48
N PRO A 49 18.99 -1.88 -22.82
CA PRO A 49 18.61 -0.66 -23.53
C PRO A 49 17.19 -0.16 -23.18
N ASP A 50 16.24 -1.09 -23.02
CA ASP A 50 14.85 -0.74 -22.67
C ASP A 50 14.77 -0.22 -21.23
N MET A 51 15.60 -0.78 -20.32
CA MET A 51 15.69 -0.30 -18.93
C MET A 51 16.33 1.09 -18.87
N VAL A 52 17.38 1.35 -19.63
CA VAL A 52 18.01 2.68 -19.73
C VAL A 52 17.00 3.71 -20.22
N TYR A 53 16.28 3.39 -21.31
CA TYR A 53 15.22 4.26 -21.84
C TYR A 53 14.11 4.51 -20.82
N PHE A 54 13.68 3.47 -20.11
CA PHE A 54 12.68 3.59 -19.03
C PHE A 54 13.16 4.49 -17.88
N GLN A 55 14.44 4.41 -17.52
CA GLN A 55 15.04 5.29 -16.51
C GLN A 55 15.06 6.76 -16.95
N GLU A 56 15.36 7.02 -18.23
CA GLU A 56 15.30 8.36 -18.79
C GLU A 56 13.86 8.90 -18.83
N PHE A 57 12.91 8.06 -19.24
CA PHE A 57 11.48 8.40 -19.20
C PHE A 57 11.04 8.79 -17.79
N LYS A 58 11.42 8.01 -16.77
CA LYS A 58 11.13 8.31 -15.36
C LYS A 58 11.73 9.65 -14.91
N LYS A 59 12.92 10.01 -15.38
CA LYS A 59 13.55 11.30 -15.03
C LYS A 59 12.80 12.48 -15.64
N LEU A 60 12.26 12.33 -16.86
CA LEU A 60 11.56 13.39 -17.58
C LEU A 60 10.11 13.55 -17.11
N PHE A 61 9.39 12.45 -16.94
CA PHE A 61 7.95 12.44 -16.70
C PHE A 61 7.56 12.09 -15.24
N GLY A 62 8.53 11.69 -14.44
CA GLY A 62 8.27 11.23 -13.07
C GLY A 62 7.85 9.76 -13.02
N GLU A 63 7.50 9.32 -11.86
CA GLU A 63 7.03 7.96 -11.58
C GLU A 63 5.70 8.01 -10.84
N ASP A 64 4.65 7.45 -11.42
CA ASP A 64 3.29 7.43 -10.85
C ASP A 64 3.06 6.26 -9.87
N GLY A 65 4.09 5.45 -9.63
CA GLY A 65 4.03 4.29 -8.73
C GLY A 65 3.81 4.61 -7.25
N ASN A 66 3.68 5.90 -6.92
CA ASN A 66 3.47 6.39 -5.56
C ASN A 66 2.02 6.76 -5.24
N MET A 67 1.10 6.54 -6.17
CA MET A 67 -0.32 6.85 -5.95
C MET A 67 -1.09 5.63 -5.44
N LEU A 68 -1.91 5.88 -4.41
CA LEU A 68 -2.93 4.99 -3.90
C LEU A 68 -4.30 5.61 -4.20
N ALA A 69 -5.16 4.88 -4.89
CA ALA A 69 -6.51 5.32 -5.22
C ALA A 69 -7.53 4.62 -4.31
N ILE A 70 -8.45 5.39 -3.75
CA ILE A 70 -9.58 4.94 -2.95
C ILE A 70 -10.85 5.26 -3.72
N GLY A 71 -11.52 4.25 -4.27
CA GLY A 71 -12.72 4.39 -5.07
C GLY A 71 -13.99 4.21 -4.26
N VAL A 72 -15.00 5.01 -4.56
CA VAL A 72 -16.36 4.93 -3.99
C VAL A 72 -17.35 4.75 -5.13
N LYS A 73 -18.12 3.68 -5.09
CA LYS A 73 -19.15 3.39 -6.11
C LYS A 73 -20.57 3.71 -5.63
N ASP A 74 -20.78 3.81 -4.31
CA ASP A 74 -22.08 4.03 -3.73
C ASP A 74 -22.54 5.49 -3.90
N SER A 75 -23.69 5.70 -4.52
CA SER A 75 -24.29 7.03 -4.71
C SER A 75 -24.68 7.71 -3.39
N ALA A 76 -24.78 6.96 -2.28
CA ALA A 76 -25.01 7.53 -0.96
C ALA A 76 -23.92 8.52 -0.53
N ILE A 77 -22.72 8.47 -1.17
CA ILE A 77 -21.64 9.41 -0.94
C ILE A 77 -22.03 10.86 -1.24
N TYR A 78 -23.01 11.08 -2.14
CA TYR A 78 -23.48 12.41 -2.55
C TYR A 78 -24.58 12.99 -1.65
N LYS A 79 -25.01 12.28 -0.58
CA LYS A 79 -25.85 12.85 0.47
C LYS A 79 -25.00 13.83 1.30
N VAL A 80 -25.59 14.96 1.70
CA VAL A 80 -24.88 16.04 2.43
C VAL A 80 -24.07 15.49 3.60
N GLU A 81 -24.68 14.66 4.46
CA GLU A 81 -24.02 14.08 5.63
C GLU A 81 -22.81 13.23 5.26
N ASN A 82 -22.94 12.36 4.27
CA ASN A 82 -21.85 11.48 3.83
C ASN A 82 -20.76 12.28 3.08
N PHE A 83 -21.15 13.31 2.33
CA PHE A 83 -20.22 14.17 1.62
C PHE A 83 -19.38 15.02 2.58
N GLN A 84 -19.94 15.45 3.70
CA GLN A 84 -19.19 16.08 4.79
C GLN A 84 -18.17 15.13 5.40
N LYS A 85 -18.56 13.88 5.67
CA LYS A 85 -17.63 12.83 6.16
C LYS A 85 -16.57 12.49 5.11
N PHE A 86 -16.92 12.51 3.83
CA PHE A 86 -15.99 12.29 2.73
C PHE A 86 -14.94 13.39 2.62
N ARG A 87 -15.31 14.64 2.88
CA ARG A 87 -14.36 15.72 3.01
C ARG A 87 -13.43 15.50 4.21
N TYR A 88 -14.01 15.16 5.36
CA TYR A 88 -13.23 14.88 6.56
C TYR A 88 -12.21 13.74 6.33
N LEU A 89 -12.64 12.66 5.66
CA LEU A 89 -11.73 11.59 5.24
C LEU A 89 -10.56 12.14 4.41
N ALA A 90 -10.81 12.96 3.41
CA ALA A 90 -9.75 13.52 2.58
C ALA A 90 -8.79 14.43 3.37
N ASP A 91 -9.32 15.21 4.33
CA ASP A 91 -8.54 16.08 5.19
C ASP A 91 -7.68 15.26 6.19
N GLU A 92 -8.21 14.18 6.78
CA GLU A 92 -7.44 13.29 7.65
C GLU A 92 -6.35 12.54 6.89
N LEU A 93 -6.65 12.04 5.68
CA LEU A 93 -5.63 11.43 4.82
C LEU A 93 -4.48 12.40 4.51
N ALA A 94 -4.78 13.68 4.29
CA ALA A 94 -3.77 14.69 4.02
C ALA A 94 -2.87 15.01 5.23
N ARG A 95 -3.31 14.68 6.46
CA ARG A 95 -2.53 14.88 7.70
C ARG A 95 -1.57 13.74 8.01
N ILE A 96 -1.72 12.59 7.33
CA ILE A 96 -0.83 11.44 7.54
C ILE A 96 0.59 11.82 7.10
N ASN A 97 1.57 11.52 7.94
CA ASN A 97 2.96 11.76 7.62
C ASN A 97 3.37 11.02 6.33
N ASN A 98 4.15 11.69 5.49
CA ASN A 98 4.62 11.19 4.19
C ASN A 98 3.53 11.09 3.10
N ILE A 99 2.33 11.61 3.33
CA ILE A 99 1.40 11.93 2.26
C ILE A 99 1.77 13.31 1.71
N THR A 100 2.00 13.40 0.40
CA THR A 100 2.42 14.64 -0.26
C THR A 100 1.25 15.40 -0.88
N ASN A 101 0.22 14.68 -1.30
CA ASN A 101 -0.98 15.27 -1.89
C ASN A 101 -2.18 14.33 -1.75
N VAL A 102 -3.36 14.92 -1.54
CA VAL A 102 -4.65 14.23 -1.59
C VAL A 102 -5.56 14.98 -2.53
N LEU A 103 -5.96 14.32 -3.60
CA LEU A 103 -6.90 14.86 -4.57
C LEU A 103 -8.22 14.09 -4.46
N SER A 104 -9.30 14.81 -4.19
CA SER A 104 -10.64 14.24 -4.03
C SER A 104 -11.69 15.22 -4.53
N LEU A 105 -12.90 14.76 -4.75
CA LEU A 105 -14.01 15.61 -5.18
C LEU A 105 -14.26 16.78 -4.21
N PRO A 106 -14.36 16.60 -2.88
CA PRO A 106 -14.56 17.73 -1.96
C PRO A 106 -13.35 18.66 -1.83
N SER A 107 -12.16 18.24 -2.26
CA SER A 107 -10.92 19.06 -2.24
C SER A 107 -10.59 19.69 -3.60
N LEU A 108 -11.51 19.69 -4.55
CA LEU A 108 -11.31 20.28 -5.86
C LEU A 108 -10.91 21.73 -5.80
N GLN A 109 -10.02 22.12 -6.70
CA GLN A 109 -9.62 23.50 -6.92
C GLN A 109 -9.96 23.93 -8.34
N HIS A 110 -10.30 25.19 -8.53
CA HIS A 110 -10.55 25.76 -9.83
C HIS A 110 -9.75 27.06 -10.02
N LEU A 111 -9.45 27.35 -11.28
CA LEU A 111 -8.74 28.57 -11.64
C LEU A 111 -9.72 29.75 -11.68
N VAL A 112 -9.46 30.75 -10.86
CA VAL A 112 -10.21 32.00 -10.84
C VAL A 112 -9.31 33.12 -11.31
N LYS A 113 -9.82 33.94 -12.24
CA LYS A 113 -9.11 35.13 -12.68
C LYS A 113 -9.13 36.20 -11.57
N ASN A 114 -7.97 36.60 -11.13
CA ASN A 114 -7.83 37.75 -10.24
C ASN A 114 -7.51 38.99 -11.09
N ASP A 115 -8.51 39.86 -11.30
CA ASP A 115 -8.36 41.05 -12.15
C ASP A 115 -7.44 42.10 -11.55
N GLU A 116 -7.36 42.21 -10.22
CA GLU A 116 -6.45 43.14 -9.54
C GLU A 116 -4.98 42.75 -9.73
N LYS A 117 -4.68 41.47 -9.64
CA LYS A 117 -3.31 40.94 -9.79
C LYS A 117 -2.99 40.49 -11.22
N LYS A 118 -3.95 40.59 -12.15
CA LYS A 118 -3.83 40.16 -13.56
C LYS A 118 -3.27 38.73 -13.72
N ARG A 119 -3.64 37.82 -12.80
CA ARG A 119 -3.17 36.44 -12.80
C ARG A 119 -4.31 35.46 -12.49
N LEU A 120 -4.11 34.18 -12.86
CA LEU A 120 -4.98 33.09 -12.45
C LEU A 120 -4.55 32.61 -11.06
N GLU A 121 -5.51 32.45 -10.17
CA GLU A 121 -5.30 31.92 -8.83
C GLU A 121 -6.10 30.62 -8.66
N MET A 122 -5.48 29.61 -8.04
CA MET A 122 -6.19 28.39 -7.65
C MET A 122 -6.99 28.67 -6.39
N LYS A 123 -8.29 28.39 -6.43
CA LYS A 123 -9.18 28.53 -5.26
C LYS A 123 -9.92 27.21 -5.03
N PRO A 124 -10.19 26.83 -3.76
CA PRO A 124 -11.05 25.71 -3.48
C PRO A 124 -12.42 25.88 -4.13
N PHE A 125 -12.90 24.85 -4.83
CA PHE A 125 -14.25 24.87 -5.42
C PHE A 125 -15.31 24.76 -4.31
N PHE A 126 -15.12 23.83 -3.38
CA PHE A 126 -15.92 23.70 -2.17
C PHE A 126 -15.25 24.47 -1.03
N THR A 127 -15.57 25.75 -0.86
CA THR A 127 -15.10 26.54 0.29
C THR A 127 -15.69 25.99 1.60
N SER A 128 -16.99 25.63 1.57
CA SER A 128 -17.67 24.87 2.61
C SER A 128 -18.63 23.87 1.95
N ILE A 129 -18.91 22.76 2.63
CA ILE A 129 -19.96 21.85 2.15
C ILE A 129 -21.33 22.49 2.46
N PRO A 130 -22.25 22.56 1.49
CA PRO A 130 -23.59 23.08 1.74
C PRO A 130 -24.36 22.24 2.75
N ASP A 131 -25.23 22.89 3.53
CA ASP A 131 -26.07 22.21 4.52
C ASP A 131 -27.33 21.57 3.91
N THR A 132 -27.62 21.88 2.64
CA THR A 132 -28.82 21.39 1.96
C THR A 132 -28.48 20.60 0.71
N GLN A 133 -29.27 19.53 0.47
CA GLN A 133 -29.07 18.67 -0.68
C GLN A 133 -29.18 19.39 -2.03
N PRO A 134 -30.17 20.26 -2.27
CA PRO A 134 -30.28 20.98 -3.55
C PRO A 134 -29.06 21.86 -3.86
N ALA A 135 -28.47 22.49 -2.81
CA ALA A 135 -27.28 23.30 -2.99
C ALA A 135 -26.05 22.42 -3.31
N LEU A 136 -25.89 21.29 -2.64
CA LEU A 136 -24.83 20.33 -2.94
C LEU A 136 -24.96 19.80 -4.36
N ASP A 137 -26.18 19.37 -4.78
CA ASP A 137 -26.44 18.87 -6.12
C ASP A 137 -26.12 19.90 -7.22
N SER A 138 -26.38 21.20 -6.95
CA SER A 138 -26.00 22.27 -7.87
C SER A 138 -24.50 22.38 -8.02
N MET A 139 -23.76 22.39 -6.90
CA MET A 139 -22.28 22.44 -6.91
C MET A 139 -21.67 21.20 -7.57
N LEU A 140 -22.23 20.01 -7.34
CA LEU A 140 -21.76 18.78 -7.98
C LEU A 140 -21.94 18.82 -9.50
N ARG A 141 -23.07 19.38 -10.00
CA ARG A 141 -23.27 19.59 -11.43
C ARG A 141 -22.23 20.54 -12.03
N GLU A 142 -21.93 21.62 -11.33
CA GLU A 142 -20.90 22.57 -11.76
C GLU A 142 -19.50 21.93 -11.74
N ALA A 143 -19.15 21.19 -10.68
CA ALA A 143 -17.89 20.47 -10.58
C ALA A 143 -17.70 19.47 -11.74
N ASN A 144 -18.78 18.76 -12.14
CA ASN A 144 -18.73 17.83 -13.26
C ASN A 144 -18.53 18.49 -14.64
N GLN A 145 -18.78 19.81 -14.75
CA GLN A 145 -18.49 20.58 -15.98
C GLN A 145 -17.02 20.98 -16.11
N ILE A 146 -16.25 20.88 -15.04
CA ILE A 146 -14.81 21.17 -15.06
C ILE A 146 -14.09 20.04 -15.81
N LYS A 147 -13.78 20.25 -17.09
CA LYS A 147 -13.22 19.24 -18.01
C LYS A 147 -11.97 18.51 -17.49
N VAL A 148 -11.16 19.19 -16.66
CA VAL A 148 -9.93 18.59 -16.09
C VAL A 148 -10.25 17.45 -15.12
N TYR A 149 -11.38 17.49 -14.44
CA TYR A 149 -11.75 16.52 -13.41
C TYR A 149 -12.85 15.54 -13.86
N SER A 150 -13.64 15.94 -14.87
CA SER A 150 -14.66 15.08 -15.47
C SER A 150 -14.02 13.84 -16.10
N GLY A 151 -14.50 12.66 -15.73
CA GLY A 151 -13.94 11.38 -16.16
C GLY A 151 -12.71 10.91 -15.39
N GLN A 152 -12.06 11.79 -14.60
CA GLN A 152 -10.93 11.41 -13.75
C GLN A 152 -11.33 11.18 -12.29
N LEU A 153 -12.06 12.13 -11.69
CA LEU A 153 -12.51 12.05 -10.31
C LEU A 153 -13.96 11.59 -10.17
N ILE A 154 -14.77 11.83 -11.18
CA ILE A 154 -16.17 11.38 -11.23
C ILE A 154 -16.34 10.60 -12.54
N ASN A 155 -16.83 9.38 -12.43
CA ASN A 155 -17.22 8.61 -13.60
C ASN A 155 -18.64 9.05 -14.03
N PRO A 156 -18.80 9.64 -15.22
CA PRO A 156 -20.09 10.16 -15.67
C PRO A 156 -21.16 9.07 -15.87
N ASP A 157 -20.74 7.82 -16.14
CA ASP A 157 -21.67 6.74 -16.48
C ASP A 157 -22.33 6.12 -15.24
N ASN A 158 -21.59 6.04 -14.13
CA ASN A 158 -22.06 5.33 -12.93
C ASN A 158 -21.95 6.15 -11.63
N GLY A 159 -21.47 7.39 -11.71
CA GLY A 159 -21.33 8.28 -10.55
C GLY A 159 -20.27 7.83 -9.54
N ALA A 160 -19.39 6.88 -9.89
CA ALA A 160 -18.30 6.52 -9.00
C ALA A 160 -17.32 7.69 -8.86
N THR A 161 -16.80 7.88 -7.66
CA THR A 161 -15.77 8.89 -7.37
C THR A 161 -14.56 8.27 -6.70
N LEU A 162 -13.44 8.99 -6.68
CA LEU A 162 -12.23 8.49 -6.08
C LEU A 162 -11.44 9.58 -5.33
N ILE A 163 -10.65 9.14 -4.36
CA ILE A 163 -9.59 9.91 -3.71
C ILE A 163 -8.26 9.38 -4.24
N MET A 164 -7.40 10.26 -4.71
CA MET A 164 -6.02 9.95 -5.07
C MET A 164 -5.08 10.43 -3.97
N VAL A 165 -4.38 9.50 -3.35
CA VAL A 165 -3.42 9.75 -2.27
C VAL A 165 -2.01 9.56 -2.82
N SER A 166 -1.22 10.62 -2.86
CA SER A 166 0.18 10.57 -3.28
C SER A 166 1.10 10.40 -2.07
N ILE A 167 1.89 9.35 -2.06
CA ILE A 167 2.84 9.02 -0.99
C ILE A 167 4.22 9.53 -1.37
N ASN A 168 5.02 9.98 -0.40
CA ASN A 168 6.41 10.38 -0.64
C ASN A 168 7.21 9.22 -1.24
N LYS A 169 7.85 9.46 -2.39
CA LYS A 169 8.60 8.44 -3.15
C LYS A 169 9.75 7.83 -2.36
N GLU A 170 10.41 8.61 -1.52
CA GLU A 170 11.53 8.15 -0.72
C GLU A 170 11.14 7.05 0.28
N ILE A 171 9.90 7.11 0.79
CA ILE A 171 9.36 6.14 1.74
C ILE A 171 8.98 4.82 1.07
N LEU A 172 8.60 4.84 -0.22
CA LEU A 172 8.10 3.66 -0.93
C LEU A 172 9.10 2.51 -1.06
N SER A 173 10.39 2.82 -1.05
CA SER A 173 11.49 1.85 -1.05
C SER A 173 11.94 1.44 0.35
N THR A 174 11.34 1.98 1.42
CA THR A 174 11.71 1.71 2.81
C THR A 174 10.68 0.82 3.52
N LYS A 175 11.06 0.30 4.69
CA LYS A 175 10.15 -0.43 5.60
C LYS A 175 8.98 0.42 6.09
N ASN A 176 9.15 1.74 6.13
CA ASN A 176 8.14 2.68 6.64
C ASN A 176 6.94 2.82 5.68
N ARG A 177 7.06 2.37 4.43
CA ARG A 177 5.96 2.34 3.46
C ARG A 177 4.74 1.60 4.02
N ASP A 178 4.97 0.41 4.61
CA ASP A 178 3.88 -0.43 5.11
C ASP A 178 3.10 0.28 6.25
N GLY A 179 3.79 1.10 7.06
CA GLY A 179 3.16 1.94 8.08
C GLY A 179 2.25 3.00 7.46
N VAL A 180 2.75 3.77 6.48
CA VAL A 180 1.97 4.83 5.82
C VAL A 180 0.72 4.26 5.13
N VAL A 181 0.85 3.14 4.41
CA VAL A 181 -0.32 2.50 3.77
C VAL A 181 -1.29 1.96 4.83
N GLY A 182 -0.77 1.39 5.93
CA GLY A 182 -1.58 0.94 7.07
C GLY A 182 -2.39 2.08 7.68
N ASP A 183 -1.77 3.26 7.90
CA ASP A 183 -2.45 4.44 8.44
C ASP A 183 -3.56 4.93 7.49
N VAL A 184 -3.30 4.96 6.17
CA VAL A 184 -4.31 5.29 5.16
C VAL A 184 -5.50 4.33 5.24
N LEU A 185 -5.25 3.02 5.33
CA LEU A 185 -6.32 2.02 5.41
C LEU A 185 -7.10 2.11 6.72
N MET A 186 -6.45 2.45 7.83
CA MET A 186 -7.10 2.64 9.14
C MET A 186 -8.09 3.82 9.09
N VAL A 187 -7.66 4.97 8.58
CA VAL A 187 -8.53 6.16 8.43
C VAL A 187 -9.68 5.88 7.48
N ALA A 188 -9.41 5.16 6.39
CA ALA A 188 -10.43 4.76 5.43
C ALA A 188 -11.45 3.77 6.03
N GLN A 189 -11.01 2.82 6.86
CA GLN A 189 -11.88 1.88 7.55
C GLN A 189 -12.83 2.60 8.53
N LEU A 190 -12.35 3.59 9.27
CA LEU A 190 -13.22 4.39 10.16
C LEU A 190 -14.36 5.06 9.39
N PHE A 191 -14.07 5.57 8.19
CA PHE A 191 -15.11 6.13 7.31
C PHE A 191 -16.12 5.05 6.88
N GLU A 192 -15.67 3.83 6.52
CA GLU A 192 -16.56 2.72 6.17
C GLU A 192 -17.49 2.34 7.35
N GLU A 193 -16.94 2.29 8.58
CA GLU A 193 -17.70 1.98 9.79
C GLU A 193 -18.75 3.06 10.12
N GLU A 194 -18.41 4.33 9.92
CA GLU A 194 -19.30 5.46 10.21
C GLU A 194 -20.41 5.67 9.18
N THR A 195 -20.16 5.31 7.92
CA THR A 195 -21.08 5.60 6.80
C THR A 195 -21.77 4.37 6.25
N GLY A 196 -21.21 3.17 6.48
CA GLY A 196 -21.62 1.92 5.84
C GLY A 196 -21.24 1.85 4.35
N ILE A 197 -20.54 2.86 3.81
CA ILE A 197 -20.14 2.92 2.40
C ILE A 197 -18.81 2.16 2.24
N LYS A 198 -18.80 1.15 1.37
CA LYS A 198 -17.60 0.38 1.08
C LYS A 198 -16.64 1.13 0.17
N LEU A 199 -15.35 1.10 0.52
CA LEU A 199 -14.26 1.66 -0.24
C LEU A 199 -13.52 0.57 -1.03
N HIS A 200 -12.99 0.95 -2.18
CA HIS A 200 -12.21 0.08 -3.05
C HIS A 200 -10.82 0.66 -3.22
N TYR A 201 -9.79 -0.16 -3.02
CA TYR A 201 -8.42 0.30 -3.01
C TYR A 201 -7.68 -0.20 -4.24
N ALA A 202 -6.89 0.68 -4.85
CA ALA A 202 -6.04 0.38 -5.99
C ALA A 202 -4.72 1.15 -5.90
N GLY A 203 -3.77 0.80 -6.77
CA GLY A 203 -2.47 1.45 -6.84
C GLY A 203 -1.34 0.57 -6.33
N LEU A 204 -0.15 0.85 -6.82
CA LEU A 204 1.04 0.04 -6.56
C LEU A 204 1.41 -0.03 -5.05
N PRO A 205 1.32 1.06 -4.26
CA PRO A 205 1.56 1.00 -2.82
C PRO A 205 0.63 0.03 -2.09
N TYR A 206 -0.66 0.02 -2.43
CA TYR A 206 -1.65 -0.88 -1.85
C TYR A 206 -1.38 -2.34 -2.22
N ILE A 207 -1.15 -2.63 -3.51
CA ILE A 207 -0.87 -3.98 -4.00
C ILE A 207 0.38 -4.55 -3.31
N ARG A 208 1.43 -3.74 -3.20
CA ARG A 208 2.67 -4.12 -2.50
C ARG A 208 2.42 -4.42 -1.02
N PHE A 209 1.65 -3.58 -0.34
CA PHE A 209 1.29 -3.78 1.07
C PHE A 209 0.54 -5.10 1.28
N ILE A 210 -0.50 -5.38 0.49
CA ILE A 210 -1.30 -6.60 0.60
C ILE A 210 -0.46 -7.84 0.29
N ASN A 211 0.35 -7.81 -0.79
CA ASN A 211 1.20 -8.93 -1.16
C ASN A 211 2.25 -9.22 -0.06
N THR A 212 2.87 -8.17 0.47
CA THR A 212 3.83 -8.29 1.58
C THR A 212 3.18 -8.94 2.81
N SER A 213 2.02 -8.45 3.21
CA SER A 213 1.30 -8.96 4.38
C SER A 213 0.90 -10.43 4.20
N LYS A 214 0.40 -10.80 3.02
CA LYS A 214 0.06 -12.19 2.69
C LYS A 214 1.29 -13.10 2.70
N VAL A 215 2.36 -12.72 2.02
CA VAL A 215 3.59 -13.52 1.97
C VAL A 215 4.17 -13.73 3.37
N LYS A 216 4.17 -12.70 4.23
CA LYS A 216 4.61 -12.84 5.62
C LYS A 216 3.78 -13.88 6.39
N ALA A 217 2.45 -13.81 6.29
CA ALA A 217 1.54 -14.72 6.96
C ALA A 217 1.70 -16.17 6.47
N GLU A 218 1.78 -16.36 5.16
CA GLU A 218 1.96 -17.68 4.53
C GLU A 218 3.30 -18.29 4.89
N LEU A 219 4.37 -17.50 4.94
CA LEU A 219 5.70 -17.99 5.35
C LEU A 219 5.73 -18.43 6.81
N GLN A 220 5.10 -17.69 7.71
CA GLN A 220 4.99 -18.08 9.11
C GLN A 220 4.24 -19.41 9.25
N LEU A 221 3.11 -19.56 8.55
CA LEU A 221 2.34 -20.79 8.53
C LEU A 221 3.18 -21.97 7.98
N PHE A 222 3.89 -21.75 6.87
CA PHE A 222 4.74 -22.75 6.26
C PHE A 222 5.87 -23.21 7.19
N LEU A 223 6.54 -22.29 7.90
CA LEU A 223 7.58 -22.61 8.86
C LEU A 223 7.05 -23.48 10.02
N VAL A 224 5.92 -23.08 10.61
CA VAL A 224 5.30 -23.86 11.69
C VAL A 224 4.92 -25.25 11.20
N LEU A 225 4.26 -25.34 10.04
CA LEU A 225 3.84 -26.63 9.46
C LEU A 225 5.04 -27.52 9.14
N SER A 226 6.11 -26.95 8.60
CA SER A 226 7.36 -27.68 8.29
C SER A 226 8.01 -28.27 9.55
N ILE A 227 8.06 -27.51 10.65
CA ILE A 227 8.57 -28.01 11.94
C ILE A 227 7.70 -29.15 12.46
N ILE A 228 6.37 -29.01 12.42
CA ILE A 228 5.44 -30.05 12.87
C ILE A 228 5.62 -31.34 12.05
N VAL A 229 5.61 -31.24 10.72
CA VAL A 229 5.78 -32.40 9.82
C VAL A 229 7.13 -33.07 10.06
N THR A 230 8.21 -32.30 10.17
CA THR A 230 9.53 -32.84 10.47
C THR A 230 9.56 -33.56 11.82
N GLY A 231 8.94 -32.97 12.85
CA GLY A 231 8.81 -33.59 14.18
C GLY A 231 8.04 -34.92 14.14
N ILE A 232 6.94 -34.96 13.40
CA ILE A 232 6.14 -36.16 13.21
C ILE A 232 6.98 -37.25 12.51
N ILE A 233 7.67 -36.93 11.44
CA ILE A 233 8.52 -37.85 10.71
C ILE A 233 9.62 -38.40 11.64
N LEU A 234 10.32 -37.54 12.37
CA LEU A 234 11.36 -37.96 13.31
C LEU A 234 10.78 -38.86 14.41
N PHE A 235 9.62 -38.51 14.97
CA PHE A 235 8.95 -39.33 15.98
C PHE A 235 8.64 -40.74 15.47
N PHE A 236 8.06 -40.87 14.28
CA PHE A 236 7.73 -42.18 13.70
C PHE A 236 8.96 -43.00 13.32
N PHE A 237 10.02 -42.37 12.82
CA PHE A 237 11.23 -43.06 12.40
C PHE A 237 12.11 -43.49 13.58
N PHE A 238 12.27 -42.62 14.58
CA PHE A 238 13.21 -42.93 15.66
C PHE A 238 12.56 -43.57 16.88
N ARG A 239 11.23 -43.51 17.04
CA ARG A 239 10.40 -44.20 18.05
C ARG A 239 11.04 -44.38 19.45
N SER A 240 12.02 -43.57 19.76
CA SER A 240 12.80 -43.58 20.98
C SER A 240 12.84 -42.15 21.55
N LEU A 241 11.95 -41.91 22.41
CA LEU A 241 12.04 -40.88 23.43
C LEU A 241 12.16 -41.56 24.76
#